data_fd3932b7078659be829f5e38a0e09931
#
_entry.id   fd3932b7078659be829f5e38a0e09931
#
_cell.length_a   1.000
_cell.length_b   1.000
_cell.length_c   1.000
_cell.angle_alpha   90.00
_cell.angle_beta   90.00
_cell.angle_gamma   90.00
#
_symmetry.space_group_name_H-M   'P 1'
#
loop_
_entity.id
_entity.type
_entity.pdbx_description
1 polymer ?
#
loop_
_entity_poly.entity_id
_entity_poly.type
_entity_poly.pdbx_seq_one_letter_code
_entity_poly.pdbx_strand_id
1 'polypeptide(L)'
;LIEQLAVPARAVGGFFEMMIDTGRAAFRRPFQFGEFLDQTWMIARVSLVPTLLVSIPFTVLVAFTLNILLREIGAADLSGAGTAFGTITQLGPVVTVLVVAGAGATAICADLGARTIREEIDAMRVLGIDPIHRLVVPRVLASTVVALLLNGLVCAIGLSGGYVFSVFLQGVNPGAFINGLTVLTGLRELVLAEVKALLFKVNATNTVNGIDTNSVGTSDTRAIIHV
;
A
#
# COMPACT_ATOMS: atom_id res chain seq x y z
N LEU A 1 6.81 35.00 9.41
CA LEU A 1 5.86 34.54 8.39
C LEU A 1 6.54 33.78 7.25
N ILE A 2 7.71 34.26 6.76
CA ILE A 2 8.48 33.59 5.70
C ILE A 2 9.11 32.28 6.21
N GLU A 3 9.60 32.25 7.45
CA GLU A 3 10.13 31.00 8.06
C GLU A 3 9.07 29.92 8.28
N GLN A 4 7.85 30.30 8.63
CA GLN A 4 6.75 29.34 8.84
C GLN A 4 6.25 28.72 7.51
N LEU A 5 6.38 29.43 6.38
CA LEU A 5 6.08 28.91 5.05
C LEU A 5 7.23 28.08 4.46
N ALA A 6 8.46 28.30 4.93
CA ALA A 6 9.63 27.53 4.45
C ALA A 6 9.67 26.09 5.00
N VAL A 7 9.08 25.83 6.17
CA VAL A 7 9.05 24.49 6.78
C VAL A 7 8.31 23.47 5.92
N PRO A 8 7.05 23.72 5.49
CA PRO A 8 6.34 22.77 4.62
C PRO A 8 6.98 22.66 3.23
N ALA A 9 7.54 23.73 2.68
CA ALA A 9 8.22 23.69 1.39
C ALA A 9 9.52 22.86 1.45
N ARG A 10 10.28 22.91 2.54
CA ARG A 10 11.45 22.05 2.77
C ARG A 10 11.06 20.59 2.97
N ALA A 11 9.97 20.31 3.68
CA ALA A 11 9.45 18.96 3.87
C ALA A 11 9.05 18.33 2.52
N VAL A 12 8.36 19.09 1.66
CA VAL A 12 8.01 18.65 0.30
C VAL A 12 9.26 18.44 -0.56
N GLY A 13 10.22 19.37 -0.50
CA GLY A 13 11.49 19.23 -1.22
C GLY A 13 12.28 17.99 -0.80
N GLY A 14 12.43 17.75 0.50
CA GLY A 14 13.09 16.56 1.04
C GLY A 14 12.40 15.25 0.67
N PHE A 15 11.06 15.28 0.58
CA PHE A 15 10.29 14.14 0.11
C PHE A 15 10.64 13.76 -1.36
N PHE A 16 10.67 14.73 -2.26
CA PHE A 16 11.03 14.48 -3.66
C PHE A 16 12.49 14.06 -3.83
N GLU A 17 13.41 14.67 -3.08
CA GLU A 17 14.81 14.30 -3.05
C GLU A 17 14.97 12.83 -2.63
N MET A 18 14.31 12.43 -1.55
CA MET A 18 14.32 11.05 -1.06
C MET A 18 13.69 10.05 -2.05
N MET A 19 12.63 10.43 -2.74
CA MET A 19 12.06 9.60 -3.82
C MET A 19 13.07 9.35 -4.94
N ILE A 20 13.75 10.39 -5.38
CA ILE A 20 14.74 10.31 -6.45
C ILE A 20 15.95 9.49 -5.99
N ASP A 21 16.42 9.71 -4.77
CA ASP A 21 17.57 9.00 -4.21
C ASP A 21 17.26 7.52 -3.98
N THR A 22 16.06 7.20 -3.47
CA THR A 22 15.59 5.81 -3.34
C THR A 22 15.50 5.14 -4.72
N GLY A 23 14.95 5.82 -5.73
CA GLY A 23 14.88 5.32 -7.10
C GLY A 23 16.26 5.07 -7.71
N ARG A 24 17.20 5.99 -7.52
CA ARG A 24 18.59 5.83 -7.99
C ARG A 24 19.34 4.74 -7.22
N ALA A 25 19.12 4.67 -5.90
CA ALA A 25 19.76 3.69 -5.04
C ALA A 25 19.24 2.26 -5.30
N ALA A 26 18.00 2.09 -5.73
CA ALA A 26 17.44 0.79 -6.09
C ALA A 26 18.19 0.09 -7.23
N PHE A 27 18.86 0.86 -8.11
CA PHE A 27 19.68 0.32 -9.20
C PHE A 27 21.15 0.14 -8.85
N ARG A 28 21.60 0.54 -7.64
CA ARG A 28 22.99 0.36 -7.20
C ARG A 28 23.22 -1.06 -6.69
N ARG A 29 24.29 -1.69 -7.08
CA ARG A 29 24.78 -2.98 -6.57
C ARG A 29 25.76 -2.76 -5.40
N PRO A 30 25.76 -3.63 -4.36
CA PRO A 30 25.05 -4.91 -4.20
C PRO A 30 23.63 -4.75 -3.59
N PHE A 31 22.64 -5.41 -4.18
CA PHE A 31 21.27 -5.46 -3.64
C PHE A 31 21.21 -6.44 -2.44
N GLN A 32 20.54 -6.02 -1.36
CA GLN A 32 20.48 -6.80 -0.12
C GLN A 32 19.21 -7.67 -0.09
N PHE A 33 19.27 -8.83 -0.74
CA PHE A 33 18.15 -9.77 -0.82
C PHE A 33 17.67 -10.27 0.56
N GLY A 34 18.57 -10.44 1.53
CA GLY A 34 18.19 -10.87 2.88
C GLY A 34 17.26 -9.87 3.56
N GLU A 35 17.68 -8.59 3.63
CA GLU A 35 16.86 -7.53 4.22
C GLU A 35 15.54 -7.33 3.46
N PHE A 36 15.56 -7.44 2.13
CA PHE A 36 14.34 -7.38 1.31
C PHE A 36 13.35 -8.48 1.66
N LEU A 37 13.78 -9.73 1.83
CA LEU A 37 12.91 -10.85 2.19
C LEU A 37 12.36 -10.70 3.61
N ASP A 38 13.20 -10.31 4.56
CA ASP A 38 12.79 -10.10 5.94
C ASP A 38 11.74 -8.98 6.05
N GLN A 39 11.95 -7.86 5.35
CA GLN A 39 11.00 -6.76 5.28
C GLN A 39 9.69 -7.17 4.59
N THR A 40 9.79 -7.94 3.48
CA THR A 40 8.61 -8.45 2.77
C THR A 40 7.77 -9.34 3.68
N TRP A 41 8.41 -10.26 4.40
CA TRP A 41 7.73 -11.15 5.33
C TRP A 41 7.07 -10.40 6.49
N MET A 42 7.79 -9.46 7.09
CA MET A 42 7.28 -8.64 8.19
C MET A 42 6.04 -7.84 7.77
N ILE A 43 6.11 -7.11 6.65
CA ILE A 43 5.01 -6.28 6.16
C ILE A 43 3.81 -7.16 5.75
N ALA A 44 4.06 -8.26 5.04
CA ALA A 44 3.01 -9.18 4.61
C ALA A 44 2.24 -9.76 5.80
N ARG A 45 2.97 -10.27 6.80
CA ARG A 45 2.38 -10.87 8.00
C ARG A 45 1.49 -9.90 8.78
N VAL A 46 1.93 -8.65 8.94
CA VAL A 46 1.17 -7.62 9.68
C VAL A 46 -0.04 -7.14 8.88
N SER A 47 0.07 -7.08 7.55
CA SER A 47 -0.99 -6.52 6.70
C SER A 47 -2.04 -7.56 6.27
N LEU A 48 -1.77 -8.86 6.31
CA LEU A 48 -2.68 -9.92 5.85
C LEU A 48 -3.99 -9.93 6.63
N VAL A 49 -3.94 -9.98 7.96
CA VAL A 49 -5.13 -10.08 8.82
C VAL A 49 -6.01 -8.83 8.69
N PRO A 50 -5.50 -7.60 8.81
CA PRO A 50 -6.31 -6.40 8.58
C PRO A 50 -6.92 -6.35 7.18
N THR A 51 -6.19 -6.79 6.15
CA THR A 51 -6.72 -6.84 4.78
C THR A 51 -7.94 -7.75 4.67
N LEU A 52 -7.88 -8.95 5.25
CA LEU A 52 -9.02 -9.88 5.26
C LEU A 52 -10.22 -9.29 5.99
N LEU A 53 -9.99 -8.73 7.18
CA LEU A 53 -11.05 -8.15 8.02
C LEU A 53 -11.73 -6.95 7.36
N VAL A 54 -11.01 -6.14 6.61
CA VAL A 54 -11.56 -4.96 5.94
C VAL A 54 -12.18 -5.33 4.59
N SER A 55 -11.56 -6.22 3.82
CA SER A 55 -12.04 -6.56 2.47
C SER A 55 -13.40 -7.24 2.46
N ILE A 56 -13.68 -8.12 3.42
CA ILE A 56 -14.93 -8.88 3.46
C ILE A 56 -16.16 -7.96 3.62
N PRO A 57 -16.29 -7.12 4.68
CA PRO A 57 -17.45 -6.26 4.85
C PRO A 57 -17.56 -5.20 3.74
N PHE A 58 -16.46 -4.66 3.27
CA PHE A 58 -16.48 -3.71 2.16
C PHE A 58 -17.00 -4.33 0.87
N THR A 59 -16.58 -5.56 0.55
CA THR A 59 -17.06 -6.28 -0.63
C THR A 59 -18.56 -6.54 -0.55
N VAL A 60 -19.05 -7.00 0.61
CA VAL A 60 -20.49 -7.23 0.81
C VAL A 60 -21.27 -5.93 0.62
N LEU A 61 -20.80 -4.83 1.20
CA LEU A 61 -21.46 -3.53 1.08
C LEU A 61 -21.52 -3.05 -0.37
N VAL A 62 -20.43 -3.14 -1.13
CA VAL A 62 -20.40 -2.74 -2.53
C VAL A 62 -21.26 -3.66 -3.40
N ALA A 63 -21.18 -4.98 -3.21
CA ALA A 63 -22.00 -5.93 -3.94
C ALA A 63 -23.49 -5.68 -3.67
N PHE A 64 -23.88 -5.44 -2.41
CA PHE A 64 -25.25 -5.14 -2.02
C PHE A 64 -25.75 -3.84 -2.68
N THR A 65 -24.99 -2.75 -2.58
CA THR A 65 -25.37 -1.46 -3.15
C THR A 65 -25.50 -1.51 -4.67
N LEU A 66 -24.55 -2.14 -5.35
CA LEU A 66 -24.57 -2.26 -6.81
C LEU A 66 -25.71 -3.15 -7.29
N ASN A 67 -25.99 -4.24 -6.58
CA ASN A 67 -27.10 -5.14 -6.96
C ASN A 67 -28.46 -4.47 -6.80
N ILE A 68 -28.69 -3.68 -5.74
CA ILE A 68 -29.93 -2.91 -5.59
C ILE A 68 -30.08 -1.95 -6.76
N LEU A 69 -29.04 -1.16 -7.03
CA LEU A 69 -29.06 -0.17 -8.10
C LEU A 69 -29.35 -0.81 -9.47
N LEU A 70 -28.67 -1.93 -9.78
CA LEU A 70 -28.86 -2.64 -11.04
C LEU A 70 -30.25 -3.26 -11.17
N ARG A 71 -30.86 -3.70 -10.07
CA ARG A 71 -32.26 -4.20 -10.06
C ARG A 71 -33.25 -3.07 -10.32
N GLU A 72 -33.06 -1.89 -9.73
CA GLU A 72 -33.95 -0.74 -9.92
C GLU A 72 -34.00 -0.29 -11.39
N ILE A 73 -32.89 -0.39 -12.10
CA ILE A 73 -32.82 -0.07 -13.56
C ILE A 73 -33.14 -1.27 -14.45
N GLY A 74 -33.55 -2.42 -13.90
CA GLY A 74 -33.89 -3.62 -14.64
C GLY A 74 -32.71 -4.36 -15.28
N ALA A 75 -31.47 -4.07 -14.85
CA ALA A 75 -30.23 -4.64 -15.37
C ALA A 75 -29.59 -5.65 -14.41
N ALA A 76 -30.38 -6.47 -13.72
CA ALA A 76 -29.92 -7.47 -12.75
C ALA A 76 -28.89 -8.46 -13.30
N ASP A 77 -28.96 -8.76 -14.61
CA ASP A 77 -28.01 -9.65 -15.30
C ASP A 77 -26.58 -9.09 -15.36
N LEU A 78 -26.41 -7.76 -15.21
CA LEU A 78 -25.12 -7.10 -15.16
C LEU A 78 -24.51 -7.02 -13.76
N SER A 79 -25.11 -7.65 -12.76
CA SER A 79 -24.63 -7.62 -11.37
C SER A 79 -23.19 -8.15 -11.23
N GLY A 80 -22.83 -9.17 -11.99
CA GLY A 80 -21.46 -9.70 -12.05
C GLY A 80 -20.46 -8.67 -12.56
N ALA A 81 -20.80 -8.00 -13.67
CA ALA A 81 -19.98 -6.94 -14.25
C ALA A 81 -19.79 -5.76 -13.31
N GLY A 82 -20.87 -5.29 -12.67
CA GLY A 82 -20.82 -4.18 -11.70
C GLY A 82 -19.98 -4.52 -10.49
N THR A 83 -20.19 -5.70 -9.90
CA THR A 83 -19.42 -6.16 -8.74
C THR A 83 -17.93 -6.31 -9.08
N ALA A 84 -17.59 -6.88 -10.22
CA ALA A 84 -16.21 -7.03 -10.65
C ALA A 84 -15.55 -5.67 -10.89
N PHE A 85 -16.21 -4.78 -11.62
CA PHE A 85 -15.71 -3.43 -11.86
C PHE A 85 -15.49 -2.66 -10.56
N GLY A 86 -16.47 -2.63 -9.66
CA GLY A 86 -16.36 -1.96 -8.36
C GLY A 86 -15.26 -2.54 -7.48
N THR A 87 -15.10 -3.87 -7.47
CA THR A 87 -14.05 -4.53 -6.70
C THR A 87 -12.66 -4.22 -7.23
N ILE A 88 -12.43 -4.41 -8.53
CA ILE A 88 -11.09 -4.27 -9.13
C ILE A 88 -10.67 -2.81 -9.19
N THR A 89 -11.55 -1.91 -9.61
CA THR A 89 -11.17 -0.51 -9.87
C THR A 89 -11.19 0.37 -8.63
N GLN A 90 -12.01 0.05 -7.64
CA GLN A 90 -12.20 0.88 -6.45
C GLN A 90 -11.77 0.17 -5.16
N LEU A 91 -12.36 -0.99 -4.84
CA LEU A 91 -12.09 -1.66 -3.56
C LEU A 91 -10.65 -2.15 -3.43
N GLY A 92 -10.13 -2.82 -4.45
CA GLY A 92 -8.77 -3.37 -4.43
C GLY A 92 -7.73 -2.31 -4.05
N PRO A 93 -7.58 -1.24 -4.83
CA PRO A 93 -6.61 -0.19 -4.54
C PRO A 93 -6.86 0.52 -3.21
N VAL A 94 -8.12 0.88 -2.90
CA VAL A 94 -8.45 1.63 -1.67
C VAL A 94 -8.16 0.82 -0.41
N VAL A 95 -8.63 -0.43 -0.33
CA VAL A 95 -8.39 -1.31 0.82
C VAL A 95 -6.90 -1.57 1.00
N THR A 96 -6.20 -1.85 -0.10
CA THR A 96 -4.76 -2.12 -0.06
C THR A 96 -3.98 -0.91 0.46
N VAL A 97 -4.26 0.29 -0.06
CA VAL A 97 -3.60 1.52 0.38
C VAL A 97 -3.91 1.80 1.85
N LEU A 98 -5.17 1.68 2.26
CA LEU A 98 -5.59 1.92 3.65
C LEU A 98 -4.87 1.00 4.63
N VAL A 99 -4.82 -0.31 4.33
CA VAL A 99 -4.19 -1.29 5.22
C VAL A 99 -2.68 -1.11 5.25
N VAL A 100 -2.06 -0.89 4.10
CA VAL A 100 -0.60 -0.75 4.08
C VAL A 100 -0.15 0.59 4.65
N ALA A 101 -0.89 1.67 4.42
CA ALA A 101 -0.62 2.95 5.06
C ALA A 101 -0.87 2.90 6.58
N GLY A 102 -1.84 2.13 7.03
CA GLY A 102 -2.09 1.92 8.46
C GLY A 102 -1.13 0.90 9.08
N ALA A 103 -1.39 -0.38 8.90
CA ALA A 103 -0.66 -1.47 9.55
C ALA A 103 0.79 -1.59 9.04
N GLY A 104 1.02 -1.40 7.74
CA GLY A 104 2.37 -1.45 7.17
C GLY A 104 3.26 -0.31 7.67
N ALA A 105 2.73 0.92 7.66
CA ALA A 105 3.48 2.09 8.12
C ALA A 105 3.82 2.01 9.62
N THR A 106 2.87 1.61 10.46
CA THR A 106 3.12 1.44 11.90
C THR A 106 4.19 0.38 12.19
N ALA A 107 4.19 -0.74 11.46
CA ALA A 107 5.22 -1.76 11.59
C ALA A 107 6.62 -1.24 11.17
N ILE A 108 6.68 -0.45 10.09
CA ILE A 108 7.90 0.20 9.62
C ILE A 108 8.44 1.19 10.66
N CYS A 109 7.57 2.06 11.20
CA CYS A 109 7.95 3.03 12.24
C CYS A 109 8.46 2.32 13.51
N ALA A 110 7.81 1.24 13.94
CA ALA A 110 8.24 0.47 15.09
C ALA A 110 9.61 -0.18 14.90
N ASP A 111 9.88 -0.75 13.72
CA ASP A 111 11.18 -1.36 13.40
C ASP A 111 12.30 -0.30 13.34
N LEU A 112 12.06 0.83 12.67
CA LEU A 112 13.02 1.94 12.62
C LEU A 112 13.29 2.53 14.00
N GLY A 113 12.23 2.75 14.79
CA GLY A 113 12.35 3.24 16.17
C GLY A 113 13.19 2.29 17.04
N ALA A 114 12.98 0.99 16.94
CA ALA A 114 13.76 0.00 17.66
C ALA A 114 15.25 0.00 17.26
N ARG A 115 15.56 0.17 15.98
CA ARG A 115 16.94 0.27 15.45
C ARG A 115 17.61 1.57 15.89
N THR A 116 16.85 2.68 15.97
CA THR A 116 17.35 3.96 16.49
C THR A 116 17.72 3.87 17.97
N ILE A 117 16.85 3.26 18.80
CA ILE A 117 17.10 3.07 20.23
C ILE A 117 18.33 2.19 20.49
N ARG A 118 18.60 1.23 19.61
CA ARG A 118 19.78 0.35 19.68
C ARG A 118 21.05 0.97 19.08
N GLU A 119 20.99 2.23 18.66
CA GLU A 119 22.10 2.96 18.02
C GLU A 119 22.65 2.27 16.77
N GLU A 120 21.88 1.36 16.14
CA GLU A 120 22.29 0.62 14.92
C GLU A 120 22.50 1.58 13.74
N ILE A 121 21.70 2.63 13.65
CA ILE A 121 21.78 3.63 12.57
C ILE A 121 23.05 4.47 12.72
N ASP A 122 23.41 4.85 13.92
CA ASP A 122 24.62 5.65 14.19
C ASP A 122 25.88 4.79 14.03
N ALA A 123 25.84 3.53 14.44
CA ALA A 123 26.91 2.57 14.18
C ALA A 123 27.17 2.40 12.66
N MET A 124 26.12 2.33 11.84
CA MET A 124 26.28 2.27 10.37
C MET A 124 26.93 3.54 9.80
N ARG A 125 26.56 4.72 10.31
CA ARG A 125 27.15 6.00 9.89
C ARG A 125 28.64 6.07 10.22
N VAL A 126 29.03 5.64 11.42
CA VAL A 126 30.45 5.58 11.85
C VAL A 126 31.25 4.62 10.98
N LEU A 127 30.65 3.52 10.52
CA LEU A 127 31.27 2.56 9.60
C LEU A 127 31.29 3.04 8.13
N GLY A 128 30.76 4.25 7.85
CA GLY A 128 30.70 4.78 6.48
C GLY A 128 29.65 4.10 5.58
N ILE A 129 28.69 3.37 6.18
CA ILE A 129 27.63 2.68 5.46
C ILE A 129 26.43 3.63 5.35
N ASP A 130 25.95 3.87 4.11
CA ASP A 130 24.76 4.69 3.89
C ASP A 130 23.49 3.98 4.39
N PRO A 131 22.82 4.51 5.43
CA PRO A 131 21.60 3.88 5.99
C PRO A 131 20.45 3.88 4.99
N ILE A 132 20.36 4.87 4.10
CA ILE A 132 19.28 4.98 3.10
C ILE A 132 19.35 3.80 2.14
N HIS A 133 20.52 3.55 1.58
CA HIS A 133 20.71 2.44 0.66
C HIS A 133 20.49 1.08 1.33
N ARG A 134 20.89 0.95 2.60
CA ARG A 134 20.84 -0.33 3.30
C ARG A 134 19.46 -0.66 3.88
N LEU A 135 18.71 0.32 4.35
CA LEU A 135 17.44 0.11 5.07
C LEU A 135 16.21 0.56 4.27
N VAL A 136 16.29 1.74 3.64
CA VAL A 136 15.11 2.34 3.00
C VAL A 136 14.79 1.66 1.67
N VAL A 137 15.79 1.42 0.84
CA VAL A 137 15.61 0.84 -0.50
C VAL A 137 14.97 -0.55 -0.46
N PRO A 138 15.50 -1.54 0.29
CA PRO A 138 14.86 -2.86 0.38
C PRO A 138 13.43 -2.80 0.91
N ARG A 139 13.17 -1.87 1.85
CA ARG A 139 11.86 -1.67 2.48
C ARG A 139 10.82 -1.12 1.51
N VAL A 140 11.17 -0.11 0.70
CA VAL A 140 10.28 0.43 -0.32
C VAL A 140 9.92 -0.64 -1.36
N LEU A 141 10.92 -1.40 -1.82
CA LEU A 141 10.67 -2.51 -2.75
C LEU A 141 9.83 -3.62 -2.13
N ALA A 142 10.13 -4.03 -0.91
CA ALA A 142 9.36 -5.04 -0.17
C ALA A 142 7.91 -4.61 0.00
N SER A 143 7.70 -3.37 0.44
CA SER A 143 6.36 -2.83 0.61
C SER A 143 5.59 -2.76 -0.72
N THR A 144 6.27 -2.47 -1.83
CA THR A 144 5.67 -2.45 -3.17
C THR A 144 5.19 -3.84 -3.59
N VAL A 145 6.03 -4.86 -3.44
CA VAL A 145 5.68 -6.24 -3.77
C VAL A 145 4.50 -6.73 -2.91
N VAL A 146 4.55 -6.47 -1.61
CA VAL A 146 3.45 -6.84 -0.70
C VAL A 146 2.14 -6.18 -1.11
N ALA A 147 2.14 -4.91 -1.55
CA ALA A 147 0.91 -4.27 -2.00
C ALA A 147 0.29 -4.91 -3.23
N LEU A 148 1.12 -5.23 -4.21
CA LEU A 148 0.63 -5.91 -5.40
C LEU A 148 -0.03 -7.25 -5.03
N LEU A 149 0.61 -8.02 -4.16
CA LEU A 149 0.06 -9.27 -3.66
C LEU A 149 -1.23 -9.08 -2.86
N LEU A 150 -1.29 -8.07 -1.99
CA LEU A 150 -2.49 -7.76 -1.21
C LEU A 150 -3.63 -7.26 -2.10
N ASN A 151 -3.36 -6.43 -3.11
CA ASN A 151 -4.36 -5.98 -4.04
C ASN A 151 -4.97 -7.16 -4.82
N GLY A 152 -4.13 -8.07 -5.31
CA GLY A 152 -4.59 -9.32 -5.92
C GLY A 152 -5.45 -10.17 -4.97
N LEU A 153 -5.05 -10.27 -3.71
CA LEU A 153 -5.81 -10.97 -2.68
C LEU A 153 -7.18 -10.31 -2.44
N VAL A 154 -7.24 -8.99 -2.30
CA VAL A 154 -8.50 -8.25 -2.14
C VAL A 154 -9.42 -8.45 -3.35
N CYS A 155 -8.88 -8.42 -4.56
CA CYS A 155 -9.65 -8.70 -5.78
C CYS A 155 -10.20 -10.15 -5.78
N ALA A 156 -9.39 -11.13 -5.39
CA ALA A 156 -9.83 -12.53 -5.31
C ALA A 156 -10.96 -12.72 -4.28
N ILE A 157 -10.81 -12.14 -3.09
CA ILE A 157 -11.83 -12.16 -2.03
C ILE A 157 -13.08 -11.40 -2.49
N GLY A 158 -12.90 -10.25 -3.10
CA GLY A 158 -13.99 -9.41 -3.57
C GLY A 158 -14.83 -10.08 -4.66
N LEU A 159 -14.20 -10.73 -5.62
CA LEU A 159 -14.91 -11.45 -6.67
C LEU A 159 -15.61 -12.71 -6.14
N SER A 160 -14.92 -13.52 -5.33
CA SER A 160 -15.50 -14.72 -4.73
C SER A 160 -16.62 -14.39 -3.72
N GLY A 161 -16.42 -13.40 -2.86
CA GLY A 161 -17.42 -12.91 -1.92
C GLY A 161 -18.62 -12.28 -2.63
N GLY A 162 -18.38 -11.49 -3.67
CA GLY A 162 -19.41 -10.92 -4.53
C GLY A 162 -20.24 -11.98 -5.23
N TYR A 163 -19.61 -13.05 -5.74
CA TYR A 163 -20.31 -14.20 -6.32
C TYR A 163 -21.21 -14.89 -5.30
N VAL A 164 -20.67 -15.26 -4.14
CA VAL A 164 -21.43 -15.93 -3.07
C VAL A 164 -22.62 -15.05 -2.65
N PHE A 165 -22.38 -13.77 -2.41
CA PHE A 165 -23.44 -12.85 -2.01
C PHE A 165 -24.52 -12.68 -3.07
N SER A 166 -24.16 -12.46 -4.34
CA SER A 166 -25.12 -12.21 -5.41
C SER A 166 -25.94 -13.46 -5.77
N VAL A 167 -25.30 -14.63 -5.80
CA VAL A 167 -25.97 -15.88 -6.19
C VAL A 167 -26.82 -16.45 -5.05
N PHE A 168 -26.25 -16.56 -3.83
CA PHE A 168 -26.94 -17.24 -2.71
C PHE A 168 -27.91 -16.33 -1.95
N LEU A 169 -27.58 -15.05 -1.76
CA LEU A 169 -28.44 -14.13 -1.02
C LEU A 169 -29.42 -13.36 -1.90
N GLN A 170 -29.02 -13.04 -3.13
CA GLN A 170 -29.86 -12.24 -4.02
C GLN A 170 -30.50 -13.03 -5.16
N GLY A 171 -30.15 -14.30 -5.34
CA GLY A 171 -30.78 -15.19 -6.32
C GLY A 171 -30.45 -14.83 -7.77
N VAL A 172 -29.30 -14.19 -8.02
CA VAL A 172 -28.82 -13.90 -9.37
C VAL A 172 -28.39 -15.20 -10.06
N ASN A 173 -28.70 -15.34 -11.36
CA ASN A 173 -28.32 -16.53 -12.10
C ASN A 173 -26.78 -16.66 -12.17
N PRO A 174 -26.20 -17.81 -11.71
CA PRO A 174 -24.74 -18.01 -11.71
C PRO A 174 -24.08 -17.81 -13.08
N GLY A 175 -24.76 -18.26 -14.16
CA GLY A 175 -24.27 -18.09 -15.52
C GLY A 175 -24.24 -16.63 -15.97
N ALA A 176 -25.27 -15.86 -15.62
CA ALA A 176 -25.32 -14.43 -15.92
C ALA A 176 -24.23 -13.67 -15.16
N PHE A 177 -23.99 -14.02 -13.89
CA PHE A 177 -22.92 -13.41 -13.10
C PHE A 177 -21.52 -13.66 -13.71
N ILE A 178 -21.21 -14.92 -14.05
CA ILE A 178 -19.90 -15.29 -14.64
C ILE A 178 -19.70 -14.62 -16.00
N ASN A 179 -20.70 -14.62 -16.86
CA ASN A 179 -20.64 -13.93 -18.14
C ASN A 179 -20.45 -12.41 -17.95
N GLY A 180 -21.10 -11.82 -16.97
CA GLY A 180 -20.94 -10.42 -16.60
C GLY A 180 -19.53 -10.08 -16.15
N LEU A 181 -18.83 -10.96 -15.42
CA LEU A 181 -17.44 -10.73 -15.01
C LEU A 181 -16.52 -10.43 -16.19
N THR A 182 -16.70 -11.10 -17.32
CA THR A 182 -15.81 -10.96 -18.49
C THR A 182 -16.12 -9.74 -19.35
N VAL A 183 -17.29 -9.13 -19.19
CA VAL A 183 -17.73 -8.00 -20.03
C VAL A 183 -17.00 -6.69 -19.70
N LEU A 184 -16.83 -6.39 -18.39
CA LEU A 184 -16.26 -5.12 -17.93
C LEU A 184 -14.86 -5.25 -17.33
N THR A 185 -14.38 -6.45 -17.03
CA THR A 185 -13.08 -6.68 -16.42
C THR A 185 -12.12 -7.34 -17.39
N GLY A 186 -11.37 -6.51 -18.13
CA GLY A 186 -10.26 -6.95 -18.95
C GLY A 186 -8.92 -6.88 -18.18
N LEU A 187 -7.88 -7.46 -18.77
CA LEU A 187 -6.51 -7.31 -18.27
C LEU A 187 -6.09 -5.85 -18.11
N ARG A 188 -6.64 -4.96 -18.91
CA ARG A 188 -6.36 -3.53 -18.88
C ARG A 188 -6.82 -2.90 -17.55
N GLU A 189 -8.03 -3.18 -17.11
CA GLU A 189 -8.60 -2.65 -15.85
C GLU A 189 -7.83 -3.17 -14.65
N LEU A 190 -7.42 -4.43 -14.67
CA LEU A 190 -6.62 -5.04 -13.63
C LEU A 190 -5.23 -4.40 -13.54
N VAL A 191 -4.56 -4.21 -14.69
CA VAL A 191 -3.25 -3.52 -14.75
C VAL A 191 -3.37 -2.06 -14.27
N LEU A 192 -4.42 -1.34 -14.67
CA LEU A 192 -4.66 0.03 -14.22
C LEU A 192 -4.91 0.10 -12.70
N ALA A 193 -5.62 -0.86 -12.12
CA ALA A 193 -5.83 -0.96 -10.69
C ALA A 193 -4.52 -1.21 -9.93
N GLU A 194 -3.66 -2.10 -10.45
CA GLU A 194 -2.34 -2.36 -9.90
C GLU A 194 -1.43 -1.14 -9.96
N VAL A 195 -1.39 -0.46 -11.10
CA VAL A 195 -0.61 0.79 -11.26
C VAL A 195 -1.10 1.87 -10.29
N LYS A 196 -2.42 2.01 -10.13
CA LYS A 196 -3.01 2.96 -9.18
C LYS A 196 -2.61 2.63 -7.73
N ALA A 197 -2.73 1.37 -7.32
CA ALA A 197 -2.32 0.90 -6.00
C ALA A 197 -0.82 1.14 -5.75
N LEU A 198 0.02 0.90 -6.75
CA LEU A 198 1.47 1.09 -6.70
C LEU A 198 1.85 2.57 -6.52
N LEU A 199 1.26 3.47 -7.30
CA LEU A 199 1.54 4.90 -7.20
C LEU A 199 1.18 5.47 -5.82
N PHE A 200 -0.01 5.16 -5.32
CA PHE A 200 -0.45 5.62 -3.99
C PHE A 200 0.45 5.08 -2.89
N LYS A 201 0.92 3.85 -3.02
CA LYS A 201 1.71 3.21 -2.00
C LYS A 201 3.17 3.66 -1.95
N VAL A 202 3.82 3.79 -3.10
CA VAL A 202 5.19 4.35 -3.14
C VAL A 202 5.20 5.71 -2.48
N ASN A 203 4.17 6.51 -2.73
CA ASN A 203 3.99 7.79 -2.05
C ASN A 203 3.86 7.65 -0.53
N ALA A 204 2.97 6.79 -0.04
CA ALA A 204 2.76 6.58 1.39
C ALA A 204 4.01 6.06 2.11
N THR A 205 4.72 5.08 1.55
CA THR A 205 5.94 4.51 2.15
C THR A 205 7.07 5.54 2.20
N ASN A 206 7.24 6.34 1.16
CA ASN A 206 8.25 7.39 1.14
C ASN A 206 7.94 8.51 2.15
N THR A 207 6.66 8.84 2.35
CA THR A 207 6.25 9.82 3.38
C THR A 207 6.62 9.33 4.78
N VAL A 208 6.35 8.07 5.11
CA VAL A 208 6.69 7.48 6.41
C VAL A 208 8.20 7.48 6.63
N ASN A 209 8.97 7.00 5.66
CA ASN A 209 10.43 6.97 5.74
C ASN A 209 11.04 8.39 5.84
N GLY A 210 10.45 9.37 5.14
CA GLY A 210 10.89 10.77 5.17
C GLY A 210 10.65 11.46 6.52
N ILE A 211 9.54 11.17 7.18
CA ILE A 211 9.24 11.70 8.51
C ILE A 211 10.26 11.19 9.53
N ASP A 212 10.55 9.89 9.53
CA ASP A 212 11.45 9.28 10.50
C ASP A 212 12.90 9.75 10.31
N THR A 213 13.38 9.87 9.07
CA THR A 213 14.75 10.35 8.80
C THR A 213 14.92 11.83 9.16
N ASN A 214 13.88 12.66 8.98
CA ASN A 214 13.93 14.07 9.36
C ASN A 214 13.83 14.27 10.89
N SER A 215 13.08 13.45 11.61
CA SER A 215 13.01 13.52 13.07
C SER A 215 14.33 13.14 13.74
N VAL A 216 15.04 12.17 13.18
CA VAL A 216 16.38 11.76 13.65
C VAL A 216 17.44 12.82 13.33
N GLY A 217 17.36 13.47 12.14
CA GLY A 217 18.34 14.52 11.75
C GLY A 217 18.20 15.82 12.53
N THR A 218 16.98 16.17 13.01
CA THR A 218 16.75 17.43 13.75
C THR A 218 17.05 17.34 15.24
N SER A 219 17.02 16.15 15.83
CA SER A 219 17.39 15.96 17.25
C SER A 219 18.90 16.08 17.47
N ASP A 220 19.72 15.61 16.53
CA ASP A 220 21.19 15.64 16.67
C ASP A 220 21.79 17.03 16.51
N THR A 221 21.21 17.86 15.62
CA THR A 221 21.77 19.21 15.38
C THR A 221 21.51 20.17 16.54
N ARG A 222 20.50 19.92 17.39
CA ARG A 222 20.21 20.75 18.57
C ARG A 222 21.01 20.34 19.81
N ALA A 223 21.39 19.06 19.92
CA ALA A 223 22.22 18.58 21.04
C ALA A 223 23.67 19.05 20.97
N ILE A 224 24.21 19.32 19.76
CA ILE A 224 25.60 19.74 19.57
C ILE A 224 25.80 21.26 19.80
N ILE A 225 24.73 22.06 19.82
CA ILE A 225 24.81 23.53 19.98
C ILE A 225 24.76 23.96 21.47
N HIS A 226 24.51 23.04 22.40
CA HIS A 226 24.37 23.32 23.83
C HIS A 226 25.43 22.65 24.72
N VAL A 227 26.64 22.36 24.20
CA VAL A 227 27.82 22.00 25.01
C VAL A 227 28.91 23.05 24.85
#